data_267d3288922ee41a6f2a7d65dca11f2f
#
_entry.id   267d3288922ee41a6f2a7d65dca11f2f
#
_cell.length_a   1.000
_cell.length_b   1.000
_cell.length_c   1.000
_cell.angle_alpha   90.00
_cell.angle_beta   90.00
_cell.angle_gamma   90.00
#
_symmetry.space_group_name_H-M   'P 1'
#
loop_
_entity.id
_entity.type
_entity.pdbx_description
1 polymer ?
#
loop_
_entity_poly.entity_id
_entity_poly.type
_entity_poly.pdbx_seq_one_letter_code
_entity_poly.pdbx_strand_id
1 'polypeptide(L)'
;LFLDAEDPERDVYLYVNSPGGTVYAGLAIYDTIQHMRAPVATFAVGIAASMAAVLVAAGEKGKRGALPNSRIMIHQPSGGSQGTAADIEIAAKEILYTRTRLNEILAKHTGQSLEQIQEDVDRDRFMSPEEAVEYGLIDRVLESPIENGTGPKDSHARLEPSEDEDEG
;
A
#
# COMPACT_ATOMS: atom_id res chain seq x y z
N LEU A 1 9.69 -3.50 10.89
CA LEU A 1 11.10 -3.67 11.35
C LEU A 1 11.27 -4.81 12.35
N PHE A 2 10.37 -4.95 13.33
CA PHE A 2 10.44 -6.07 14.28
C PHE A 2 10.33 -7.42 13.55
N LEU A 3 9.33 -7.61 12.69
CA LEU A 3 9.15 -8.84 11.91
C LEU A 3 10.34 -9.12 10.99
N ASP A 4 10.91 -8.09 10.35
CA ASP A 4 12.12 -8.21 9.54
C ASP A 4 13.36 -8.64 10.34
N ALA A 5 13.43 -8.22 11.61
CA ALA A 5 14.51 -8.62 12.51
C ALA A 5 14.38 -10.08 13.00
N GLU A 6 13.13 -10.55 13.20
CA GLU A 6 12.83 -11.93 13.62
C GLU A 6 13.15 -12.95 12.51
N ASP A 7 12.70 -12.67 11.27
CA ASP A 7 12.94 -13.55 10.13
C ASP A 7 12.90 -12.75 8.81
N PRO A 8 14.06 -12.41 8.23
CA PRO A 8 14.13 -11.63 7.00
C PRO A 8 13.74 -12.40 5.73
N GLU A 9 13.60 -13.72 5.80
CA GLU A 9 13.20 -14.57 4.67
C GLU A 9 11.68 -14.79 4.62
N ARG A 10 10.97 -14.47 5.69
CA ARG A 10 9.54 -14.69 5.81
C ARG A 10 8.75 -13.48 5.33
N ASP A 11 7.71 -13.71 4.52
CA ASP A 11 6.82 -12.66 4.04
C ASP A 11 6.10 -11.94 5.20
N VAL A 12 6.09 -10.61 5.13
CA VAL A 12 5.27 -9.76 6.00
C VAL A 12 3.97 -9.43 5.27
N TYR A 13 2.83 -9.69 5.89
CA TYR A 13 1.51 -9.45 5.31
C TYR A 13 0.95 -8.14 5.82
N LEU A 14 0.71 -7.18 4.92
CA LEU A 14 0.12 -5.89 5.20
C LEU A 14 -1.30 -5.83 4.64
N TYR A 15 -2.31 -5.87 5.50
CA TYR A 15 -3.71 -5.69 5.13
C TYR A 15 -4.09 -4.21 5.27
N VAL A 16 -4.63 -3.63 4.20
CA VAL A 16 -4.90 -2.19 4.12
C VAL A 16 -6.40 -1.95 3.93
N ASN A 17 -7.00 -1.26 4.91
CA ASN A 17 -8.35 -0.70 4.82
C ASN A 17 -8.30 0.74 5.32
N SER A 18 -8.14 1.69 4.40
CA SER A 18 -7.89 3.08 4.76
C SER A 18 -8.28 4.04 3.62
N PRO A 19 -8.86 5.20 3.94
CA PRO A 19 -9.11 6.26 2.97
C PRO A 19 -7.83 7.06 2.62
N GLY A 20 -6.68 6.72 3.18
CA GLY A 20 -5.44 7.47 3.08
C GLY A 20 -5.18 8.36 4.30
N GLY A 21 -4.46 9.44 4.10
CA GLY A 21 -4.11 10.36 5.17
C GLY A 21 -2.88 11.20 4.84
N THR A 22 -2.14 11.59 5.86
CA THR A 22 -0.98 12.46 5.75
C THR A 22 0.12 11.84 4.88
N VAL A 23 0.54 12.57 3.85
CA VAL A 23 1.53 12.10 2.87
C VAL A 23 2.83 11.66 3.54
N TYR A 24 3.39 12.46 4.44
CA TYR A 24 4.64 12.12 5.11
C TYR A 24 4.56 10.90 6.02
N ALA A 25 3.43 10.69 6.69
CA ALA A 25 3.22 9.47 7.46
C ALA A 25 3.18 8.24 6.54
N GLY A 26 2.52 8.37 5.38
CA GLY A 26 2.50 7.32 4.38
C GLY A 26 3.86 7.06 3.75
N LEU A 27 4.63 8.10 3.42
CA LEU A 27 6.00 7.95 2.91
C LEU A 27 6.94 7.29 3.92
N ALA A 28 6.78 7.55 5.21
CA ALA A 28 7.55 6.87 6.26
C ALA A 28 7.29 5.36 6.27
N ILE A 29 6.03 4.94 6.08
CA ILE A 29 5.66 3.53 5.95
C ILE A 29 6.20 2.97 4.63
N TYR A 30 6.05 3.71 3.53
CA TYR A 30 6.57 3.33 2.21
C TYR A 30 8.08 3.06 2.26
N ASP A 31 8.86 4.01 2.78
CA ASP A 31 10.31 3.88 2.89
C ASP A 31 10.69 2.70 3.81
N THR A 32 9.95 2.47 4.89
CA THR A 32 10.15 1.31 5.76
C THR A 32 9.94 0.01 4.98
N ILE A 33 8.85 -0.12 4.21
CA ILE A 33 8.59 -1.29 3.37
C ILE A 33 9.73 -1.51 2.38
N GLN A 34 10.19 -0.44 1.70
CA GLN A 34 11.26 -0.55 0.72
C GLN A 34 12.63 -0.84 1.35
N HIS A 35 12.82 -0.55 2.63
CA HIS A 35 14.07 -0.78 3.38
C HIS A 35 14.15 -2.18 4.00
N MET A 36 13.04 -2.86 4.18
CA MET A 36 12.99 -4.20 4.75
C MET A 36 13.65 -5.22 3.82
N ARG A 37 14.28 -6.24 4.42
CA ARG A 37 14.79 -7.42 3.71
C ARG A 37 13.68 -8.43 3.47
N ALA A 38 12.78 -8.57 4.44
CA ALA A 38 11.60 -9.42 4.35
C ALA A 38 10.67 -8.89 3.25
N PRO A 39 10.22 -9.74 2.32
CA PRO A 39 9.24 -9.34 1.30
C PRO A 39 7.93 -8.91 1.96
N VAL A 40 7.35 -7.81 1.49
CA VAL A 40 6.06 -7.33 2.01
C VAL A 40 4.95 -7.62 1.02
N ALA A 41 4.06 -8.53 1.37
CA ALA A 41 2.83 -8.80 0.63
C ALA A 41 1.74 -7.82 1.09
N THR A 42 1.08 -7.15 0.14
CA THR A 42 0.09 -6.11 0.45
C THR A 42 -1.31 -6.50 -0.05
N PHE A 43 -2.32 -6.23 0.75
CA PHE A 43 -3.69 -6.61 0.42
C PHE A 43 -4.68 -5.48 0.72
N ALA A 44 -5.42 -5.03 -0.30
CA ALA A 44 -6.53 -4.11 -0.12
C ALA A 44 -7.78 -4.87 0.39
N VAL A 45 -8.35 -4.40 1.50
CA VAL A 45 -9.54 -4.95 2.14
C VAL A 45 -10.55 -3.82 2.35
N GLY A 46 -11.67 -3.84 1.68
CA GLY A 46 -12.67 -2.77 1.70
C GLY A 46 -12.24 -1.57 0.86
N ILE A 47 -11.46 -0.65 1.38
CA ILE A 47 -10.96 0.50 0.61
C ILE A 47 -9.46 0.73 0.82
N ALA A 48 -8.76 1.00 -0.28
CA ALA A 48 -7.40 1.52 -0.25
C ALA A 48 -7.33 2.78 -1.13
N ALA A 49 -7.42 3.95 -0.51
CA ALA A 49 -7.52 5.22 -1.23
C ALA A 49 -6.34 6.14 -0.93
N SER A 50 -5.93 6.97 -1.90
CA SER A 50 -4.89 7.99 -1.72
C SER A 50 -3.56 7.34 -1.27
N MET A 51 -2.97 7.79 -0.17
CA MET A 51 -1.74 7.18 0.37
C MET A 51 -1.86 5.67 0.64
N ALA A 52 -3.06 5.16 0.98
CA ALA A 52 -3.27 3.74 1.17
C ALA A 52 -3.13 2.95 -0.14
N ALA A 53 -3.56 3.50 -1.28
CA ALA A 53 -3.34 2.90 -2.59
C ALA A 53 -1.84 2.84 -2.94
N VAL A 54 -1.09 3.88 -2.61
CA VAL A 54 0.38 3.91 -2.77
C VAL A 54 1.04 2.80 -1.95
N LEU A 55 0.61 2.59 -0.71
CA LEU A 55 1.15 1.52 0.14
C LEU A 55 0.81 0.12 -0.38
N VAL A 56 -0.40 -0.08 -0.92
CA VAL A 56 -0.77 -1.35 -1.58
C VAL A 56 0.11 -1.59 -2.81
N ALA A 57 0.31 -0.58 -3.64
CA ALA A 57 1.17 -0.68 -4.82
C ALA A 57 2.66 -0.92 -4.47
N ALA A 58 3.10 -0.50 -3.28
CA ALA A 58 4.48 -0.60 -2.82
C ALA A 58 4.91 -2.01 -2.37
N GLY A 59 3.98 -2.95 -2.30
CA GLY A 59 4.28 -4.35 -1.97
C GLY A 59 5.20 -5.02 -2.97
N GLU A 60 5.74 -6.16 -2.59
CA GLU A 60 6.57 -7.01 -3.45
C GLU A 60 5.80 -7.42 -4.71
N LYS A 61 6.41 -7.26 -5.87
CA LYS A 61 5.80 -7.60 -7.15
C LYS A 61 5.42 -9.09 -7.20
N GLY A 62 4.18 -9.38 -7.58
CA GLY A 62 3.59 -10.73 -7.54
C GLY A 62 2.91 -11.08 -6.21
N LYS A 63 3.06 -10.21 -5.17
CA LYS A 63 2.48 -10.42 -3.83
C LYS A 63 1.48 -9.32 -3.43
N ARG A 64 1.02 -8.51 -4.38
CA ARG A 64 0.04 -7.45 -4.17
C ARG A 64 -1.34 -7.94 -4.58
N GLY A 65 -2.34 -7.75 -3.73
CA GLY A 65 -3.69 -8.24 -4.01
C GLY A 65 -4.80 -7.36 -3.48
N ALA A 66 -6.03 -7.71 -3.83
CA ALA A 66 -7.24 -7.12 -3.27
C ALA A 66 -8.34 -8.17 -3.10
N LEU A 67 -9.19 -8.02 -2.10
CA LEU A 67 -10.41 -8.81 -1.98
C LEU A 67 -11.43 -8.38 -3.05
N PRO A 68 -12.33 -9.28 -3.50
CA PRO A 68 -13.20 -9.04 -4.67
C PRO A 68 -14.11 -7.81 -4.57
N ASN A 69 -14.48 -7.40 -3.36
CA ASN A 69 -15.36 -6.25 -3.11
C ASN A 69 -14.60 -4.99 -2.67
N SER A 70 -13.28 -4.99 -2.79
CA SER A 70 -12.47 -3.84 -2.43
C SER A 70 -12.57 -2.74 -3.50
N ARG A 71 -12.26 -1.51 -3.08
CA ARG A 71 -12.07 -0.37 -4.00
C ARG A 71 -10.67 0.20 -3.81
N ILE A 72 -10.04 0.54 -4.90
CA ILE A 72 -8.74 1.22 -4.89
C ILE A 72 -8.92 2.58 -5.56
N MET A 73 -8.38 3.63 -4.95
CA MET A 73 -8.52 4.98 -5.50
C MET A 73 -7.19 5.71 -5.44
N ILE A 74 -6.82 6.29 -6.57
CA ILE A 74 -5.66 7.17 -6.70
C ILE A 74 -6.11 8.58 -7.01
N HIS A 75 -5.41 9.57 -6.45
CA HIS A 75 -5.57 10.98 -6.75
C HIS A 75 -4.33 11.78 -6.33
N GLN A 76 -4.23 13.01 -6.83
CA GLN A 76 -3.15 13.93 -6.41
C GLN A 76 -3.31 14.36 -4.94
N PRO A 77 -2.20 14.69 -4.25
CA PRO A 77 -2.29 15.19 -2.89
C PRO A 77 -3.05 16.50 -2.84
N SER A 78 -3.91 16.63 -1.83
CA SER A 78 -4.59 17.88 -1.50
C SER A 78 -3.90 18.57 -0.31
N GLY A 79 -3.95 19.88 -0.30
CA GLY A 79 -3.42 20.67 0.81
C GLY A 79 -3.90 22.10 0.71
N GLY A 80 -3.70 22.84 1.78
CA GLY A 80 -4.00 24.26 1.85
C GLY A 80 -3.08 24.95 2.83
N SER A 81 -2.94 26.25 2.70
CA SER A 81 -2.18 27.09 3.63
C SER A 81 -2.89 28.42 3.82
N GLN A 82 -2.72 28.99 5.00
CA GLN A 82 -3.12 30.36 5.35
C GLN A 82 -1.89 31.09 5.91
N GLY A 83 -1.80 32.38 5.67
CA GLY A 83 -0.70 33.18 6.14
C GLY A 83 -0.32 34.27 5.15
N THR A 84 0.93 34.71 5.20
CA THR A 84 1.48 35.68 4.25
C THR A 84 1.62 35.07 2.85
N ALA A 85 1.78 35.91 1.83
CA ALA A 85 2.02 35.43 0.46
C ALA A 85 3.25 34.50 0.39
N ALA A 86 4.29 34.78 1.17
CA ALA A 86 5.48 33.93 1.26
C ALA A 86 5.17 32.56 1.86
N ASP A 87 4.33 32.48 2.91
CA ASP A 87 3.93 31.20 3.51
C ASP A 87 3.12 30.34 2.54
N ILE A 88 2.22 30.99 1.78
CA ILE A 88 1.41 30.31 0.77
C ILE A 88 2.29 29.77 -0.38
N GLU A 89 3.28 30.56 -0.82
CA GLU A 89 4.24 30.12 -1.86
C GLU A 89 5.06 28.92 -1.40
N ILE A 90 5.56 28.91 -0.17
CA ILE A 90 6.30 27.79 0.40
C ILE A 90 5.42 26.54 0.44
N ALA A 91 4.20 26.64 0.94
CA ALA A 91 3.27 25.52 0.99
C ALA A 91 2.90 24.98 -0.41
N ALA A 92 2.71 25.87 -1.38
CA ALA A 92 2.43 25.46 -2.76
C ALA A 92 3.60 24.69 -3.38
N LYS A 93 4.84 25.12 -3.17
CA LYS A 93 6.04 24.40 -3.62
C LYS A 93 6.13 23.02 -3.01
N GLU A 94 5.79 22.88 -1.73
CA GLU A 94 5.83 21.60 -1.03
C GLU A 94 4.75 20.62 -1.54
N ILE A 95 3.54 21.12 -1.81
CA ILE A 95 2.48 20.30 -2.44
C ILE A 95 2.89 19.83 -3.82
N LEU A 96 3.51 20.67 -4.63
CA LEU A 96 4.00 20.31 -5.96
C LEU A 96 5.13 19.28 -5.88
N TYR A 97 6.04 19.42 -4.93
CA TYR A 97 7.10 18.44 -4.68
C TYR A 97 6.53 17.08 -4.31
N THR A 98 5.63 17.03 -3.33
CA THR A 98 5.01 15.77 -2.89
C THR A 98 4.17 15.13 -4.00
N ARG A 99 3.46 15.92 -4.82
CA ARG A 99 2.74 15.41 -5.99
C ARG A 99 3.67 14.71 -6.97
N THR A 100 4.77 15.37 -7.34
CA THR A 100 5.77 14.78 -8.24
C THR A 100 6.32 13.48 -7.68
N ARG A 101 6.67 13.47 -6.39
CA ARG A 101 7.23 12.28 -5.74
C ARG A 101 6.26 11.11 -5.69
N LEU A 102 4.98 11.35 -5.38
CA LEU A 102 3.96 10.29 -5.38
C LEU A 102 3.71 9.75 -6.78
N ASN A 103 3.70 10.60 -7.81
CA ASN A 103 3.54 10.17 -9.20
C ASN A 103 4.71 9.28 -9.65
N GLU A 104 5.94 9.63 -9.30
CA GLU A 104 7.13 8.80 -9.56
C GLU A 104 7.04 7.43 -8.88
N ILE A 105 6.57 7.39 -7.63
CA ILE A 105 6.35 6.14 -6.89
C ILE A 105 5.29 5.28 -7.58
N LEU A 106 4.15 5.86 -7.94
CA LEU A 106 3.09 5.14 -8.64
C LEU A 106 3.58 4.62 -10.00
N ALA A 107 4.27 5.45 -10.79
CA ALA A 107 4.83 5.03 -12.07
C ALA A 107 5.80 3.85 -11.92
N LYS A 108 6.69 3.91 -10.91
CA LYS A 108 7.64 2.83 -10.59
C LYS A 108 6.94 1.49 -10.32
N HIS A 109 5.85 1.51 -9.54
CA HIS A 109 5.21 0.28 -9.06
C HIS A 109 4.14 -0.26 -10.01
N THR A 110 3.50 0.61 -10.80
CA THR A 110 2.46 0.22 -11.76
C THR A 110 3.01 -0.14 -13.12
N GLY A 111 4.15 0.44 -13.51
CA GLY A 111 4.69 0.35 -14.87
C GLY A 111 4.01 1.32 -15.86
N GLN A 112 3.10 2.18 -15.40
CA GLN A 112 2.53 3.26 -16.21
C GLN A 112 3.56 4.36 -16.45
N SER A 113 3.41 5.12 -17.54
CA SER A 113 4.25 6.31 -17.76
C SER A 113 3.94 7.40 -16.74
N LEU A 114 4.89 8.29 -16.50
CA LEU A 114 4.69 9.41 -15.58
C LEU A 114 3.57 10.33 -16.06
N GLU A 115 3.48 10.56 -17.36
CA GLU A 115 2.44 11.35 -18.01
C GLU A 115 1.05 10.73 -17.77
N GLN A 116 0.93 9.40 -17.94
CA GLN A 116 -0.33 8.70 -17.69
C GLN A 116 -0.74 8.81 -16.23
N ILE A 117 0.20 8.62 -15.29
CA ILE A 117 -0.08 8.81 -13.85
C ILE A 117 -0.54 10.24 -13.57
N GLN A 118 0.10 11.26 -14.15
CA GLN A 118 -0.26 12.68 -13.95
C GLN A 118 -1.70 12.98 -14.39
N GLU A 119 -2.13 12.42 -15.50
CA GLU A 119 -3.51 12.54 -15.98
C GLU A 119 -4.49 11.82 -15.06
N ASP A 120 -4.17 10.60 -14.69
CA ASP A 120 -5.06 9.71 -13.95
C ASP A 120 -5.30 10.15 -12.51
N VAL A 121 -4.32 10.81 -11.88
CA VAL A 121 -4.43 11.31 -10.51
C VAL A 121 -4.98 12.73 -10.41
N ASP A 122 -5.25 13.41 -11.53
CA ASP A 122 -5.78 14.79 -11.50
C ASP A 122 -7.10 14.89 -10.76
N ARG A 123 -7.90 13.84 -10.81
CA ARG A 123 -9.17 13.66 -10.07
C ARG A 123 -9.21 12.27 -9.44
N ASP A 124 -10.17 12.06 -8.56
CA ASP A 124 -10.40 10.77 -7.92
C ASP A 124 -10.65 9.69 -8.98
N ARG A 125 -9.72 8.75 -9.12
CA ARG A 125 -9.84 7.59 -9.99
C ARG A 125 -10.07 6.33 -9.15
N PHE A 126 -11.33 5.91 -9.10
CA PHE A 126 -11.72 4.67 -8.43
C PHE A 126 -11.61 3.49 -9.38
N MET A 127 -11.04 2.39 -8.87
CA MET A 127 -10.86 1.14 -9.61
C MET A 127 -11.45 -0.03 -8.85
N SER A 128 -12.05 -0.98 -9.59
CA SER A 128 -12.32 -2.31 -9.08
C SER A 128 -10.99 -3.08 -8.88
N PRO A 129 -10.99 -4.21 -8.18
CA PRO A 129 -9.80 -5.04 -8.08
C PRO A 129 -9.24 -5.48 -9.44
N GLU A 130 -10.11 -5.82 -10.40
CA GLU A 130 -9.72 -6.23 -11.75
C GLU A 130 -9.10 -5.07 -12.52
N GLU A 131 -9.72 -3.88 -12.49
CA GLU A 131 -9.17 -2.66 -13.09
C GLU A 131 -7.82 -2.30 -12.47
N ALA A 132 -7.64 -2.52 -11.16
CA ALA A 132 -6.37 -2.26 -10.47
C ALA A 132 -5.27 -3.27 -10.86
N VAL A 133 -5.63 -4.51 -11.20
CA VAL A 133 -4.69 -5.48 -11.80
C VAL A 133 -4.27 -5.02 -13.18
N GLU A 134 -5.22 -4.65 -14.05
CA GLU A 134 -4.95 -4.17 -15.41
C GLU A 134 -4.08 -2.90 -15.39
N TYR A 135 -4.32 -2.03 -14.42
CA TYR A 135 -3.55 -0.81 -14.23
C TYR A 135 -2.13 -1.06 -13.69
N GLY A 136 -1.91 -2.17 -12.99
CA GLY A 136 -0.64 -2.56 -12.38
C GLY A 136 -0.45 -2.14 -10.93
N LEU A 137 -1.50 -1.63 -10.26
CA LEU A 137 -1.46 -1.30 -8.82
C LEU A 137 -1.35 -2.54 -7.95
N ILE A 138 -1.96 -3.64 -8.38
CA ILE A 138 -1.90 -4.94 -7.72
C ILE A 138 -1.64 -6.04 -8.76
N ASP A 139 -1.38 -7.25 -8.29
CA ASP A 139 -1.01 -8.37 -9.15
C ASP A 139 -2.16 -9.38 -9.32
N ARG A 140 -3.09 -9.44 -8.36
CA ARG A 140 -4.21 -10.40 -8.39
C ARG A 140 -5.40 -10.00 -7.54
N VAL A 141 -6.56 -10.50 -7.91
CA VAL A 141 -7.75 -10.52 -7.04
C VAL A 141 -7.71 -11.80 -6.22
N LEU A 142 -7.96 -11.70 -4.91
CA LEU A 142 -7.96 -12.83 -4.00
C LEU A 142 -9.35 -13.46 -3.99
N GLU A 143 -9.53 -14.53 -4.73
CA GLU A 143 -10.71 -15.37 -4.62
C GLU A 143 -10.69 -16.14 -3.29
N SER A 144 -11.86 -16.61 -2.84
CA SER A 144 -11.98 -17.30 -1.54
C SER A 144 -10.98 -18.47 -1.43
N PRO A 145 -10.23 -18.60 -0.33
CA PRO A 145 -9.30 -19.71 -0.14
C PRO A 145 -9.96 -21.09 -0.17
N ILE A 146 -11.30 -21.15 -0.05
CA ILE A 146 -12.08 -22.38 0.03
C ILE A 146 -12.19 -23.07 -1.34
N GLU A 147 -12.08 -22.32 -2.45
CA GLU A 147 -12.33 -22.90 -3.79
C GLU A 147 -11.09 -23.46 -4.50
N ASN A 148 -9.87 -23.01 -4.21
CA ASN A 148 -8.70 -23.36 -5.03
C ASN A 148 -7.48 -23.94 -4.31
N GLY A 149 -7.49 -24.11 -3.01
CA GLY A 149 -6.37 -24.74 -2.28
C GLY A 149 -4.99 -24.08 -2.45
N THR A 150 -4.94 -22.88 -3.02
CA THR A 150 -3.73 -22.09 -3.28
C THR A 150 -3.63 -20.86 -2.38
N GLY A 151 -4.11 -20.98 -1.14
CA GLY A 151 -3.65 -20.10 -0.08
C GLY A 151 -2.19 -20.42 0.23
N PRO A 152 -1.40 -19.51 0.81
CA PRO A 152 -0.08 -19.86 1.30
C PRO A 152 -0.25 -21.02 2.28
N LYS A 153 -0.02 -22.23 1.80
CA LYS A 153 0.23 -23.39 2.64
C LYS A 153 1.51 -23.04 3.36
N ASP A 154 1.46 -23.11 4.65
CA ASP A 154 2.55 -22.94 5.58
C ASP A 154 2.78 -21.51 6.10
N SER A 155 2.02 -21.17 7.13
CA SER A 155 2.58 -20.47 8.29
C SER A 155 1.55 -20.14 9.39
N HIS A 156 0.50 -20.90 9.53
CA HIS A 156 -0.19 -20.92 10.82
C HIS A 156 0.39 -22.07 11.65
N ALA A 157 1.65 -21.94 12.08
CA ALA A 157 2.00 -22.48 13.38
C ALA A 157 1.05 -21.77 14.37
N ARG A 158 0.00 -22.46 14.79
CA ARG A 158 -0.76 -22.06 15.98
C ARG A 158 0.26 -21.84 17.07
N LEU A 159 0.24 -20.67 17.67
CA LEU A 159 0.82 -20.51 18.99
C LEU A 159 0.02 -21.46 19.87
N GLU A 160 0.55 -22.64 20.10
CA GLU A 160 0.02 -23.51 21.16
C GLU A 160 0.26 -22.76 22.46
N PRO A 161 -0.77 -22.64 23.31
CA PRO A 161 -0.55 -22.06 24.61
C PRO A 161 0.50 -22.93 25.34
N SER A 162 1.54 -22.29 25.85
CA SER A 162 2.49 -22.93 26.75
C SER A 162 1.67 -23.56 27.91
N GLU A 163 1.68 -24.86 28.00
CA GLU A 163 1.26 -25.54 29.21
C GLU A 163 2.27 -25.18 30.31
N ASP A 164 1.94 -24.15 31.07
CA ASP A 164 2.62 -23.91 32.34
C ASP A 164 2.29 -25.09 33.22
N GLU A 165 3.26 -25.95 33.39
CA GLU A 165 3.26 -27.02 34.40
C GLU A 165 3.18 -26.36 35.78
N ASP A 166 2.00 -26.48 36.37
CA ASP A 166 1.78 -26.22 37.78
C ASP A 166 2.27 -27.45 38.55
N GLU A 167 3.54 -27.45 38.95
CA GLU A 167 4.05 -28.38 39.94
C GLU A 167 4.37 -27.65 41.25
N GLY A 168 3.64 -28.02 42.32
CA GLY A 168 4.09 -27.87 43.69
C GLY A 168 3.22 -27.06 44.61
#